data_435c0580ef37942de4bf9cd4cf3de1a7
#
_entry.id   435c0580ef37942de4bf9cd4cf3de1a7
#
_cell.length_a   1.000
_cell.length_b   1.000
_cell.length_c   1.000
_cell.angle_alpha   90.00
_cell.angle_beta   90.00
_cell.angle_gamma   90.00
#
_symmetry.space_group_name_H-M   'P 1'
#
loop_
_entity.id
_entity.type
_entity.pdbx_description
1 polymer ?
#
loop_
_entity_poly.entity_id
_entity_poly.type
_entity_poly.pdbx_seq_one_letter_code
_entity_poly.pdbx_strand_id
1 'polypeptide(L)'
;MSWDRDDTGPGAKRGYHHGNLREALIKAALDLISQKGPAGFTFAEAARAAGVSAAAPYRHYRDRDALIADIAKRGYEAFEQALIKAWNGGKPDVQSAFDALGRAYLAFAKREPAYFAAMFESGLSFATFPDLKDAGDRAFSVLREACAALAETLPEGKRPPVLMMALHIWSLSHGIA
;
A
#
# COMPACT_ATOMS: atom_id res chain seq x y z
N MET A 1 51.69 19.50 -40.67
CA MET A 1 50.26 19.56 -41.00
C MET A 1 49.59 18.41 -40.25
N SER A 2 49.01 18.72 -39.07
CA SER A 2 48.38 17.79 -38.17
C SER A 2 46.86 17.93 -38.37
N TRP A 3 46.15 16.84 -38.59
CA TRP A 3 44.71 16.79 -38.68
C TRP A 3 44.20 16.17 -37.36
N ASP A 4 43.80 17.02 -36.43
CA ASP A 4 43.00 16.62 -35.30
C ASP A 4 41.58 16.37 -35.81
N ARG A 5 41.07 15.17 -35.66
CA ARG A 5 39.63 14.82 -35.77
C ARG A 5 39.04 14.80 -34.38
N ASP A 6 38.29 15.84 -34.08
CA ASP A 6 37.31 15.84 -33.00
C ASP A 6 36.26 14.77 -33.30
N ASP A 7 36.26 13.69 -32.49
CA ASP A 7 35.19 12.71 -32.47
C ASP A 7 34.34 12.92 -31.23
N THR A 8 33.41 13.91 -31.33
CA THR A 8 32.35 14.09 -30.35
C THR A 8 31.19 13.15 -30.68
N GLY A 9 31.27 11.91 -30.26
CA GLY A 9 30.16 10.95 -30.33
C GLY A 9 29.08 11.25 -29.27
N PRO A 10 27.80 11.43 -29.64
CA PRO A 10 26.71 11.51 -28.68
C PRO A 10 26.24 10.12 -28.30
N GLY A 11 26.54 9.67 -27.09
CA GLY A 11 26.12 8.35 -26.67
C GLY A 11 26.29 8.09 -25.18
N ALA A 12 25.89 9.03 -24.33
CA ALA A 12 25.68 8.66 -22.92
C ALA A 12 24.51 7.68 -22.84
N LYS A 13 24.80 6.38 -22.99
CA LYS A 13 23.92 5.29 -22.60
C LYS A 13 23.62 5.50 -21.12
N ARG A 14 22.40 6.00 -20.77
CA ARG A 14 21.86 5.94 -19.42
C ARG A 14 21.98 4.51 -18.97
N GLY A 15 22.89 4.24 -18.02
CA GLY A 15 23.08 2.94 -17.42
C GLY A 15 21.75 2.49 -16.84
N TYR A 16 21.12 1.55 -17.51
CA TYR A 16 19.92 0.89 -17.03
C TYR A 16 20.34 0.05 -15.82
N HIS A 17 20.08 0.54 -14.63
CA HIS A 17 20.35 -0.16 -13.38
C HIS A 17 19.45 -1.39 -13.30
N HIS A 18 19.99 -2.57 -13.70
CA HIS A 18 19.31 -3.87 -13.62
C HIS A 18 18.88 -4.27 -12.19
N GLY A 19 19.26 -3.48 -11.16
CA GLY A 19 18.91 -3.72 -9.77
C GLY A 19 17.55 -3.20 -9.33
N ASN A 20 16.81 -2.44 -10.15
CA ASN A 20 15.60 -1.76 -9.70
C ASN A 20 14.37 -1.91 -10.61
N LEU A 21 14.32 -2.96 -11.45
CA LEU A 21 13.16 -3.18 -12.32
C LEU A 21 11.87 -3.39 -11.53
N ARG A 22 11.95 -4.10 -10.41
CA ARG A 22 10.80 -4.33 -9.52
C ARG A 22 10.22 -3.00 -9.02
N GLU A 23 11.06 -2.10 -8.54
CA GLU A 23 10.63 -0.78 -8.04
C GLU A 23 10.13 0.12 -9.18
N ALA A 24 10.75 0.07 -10.36
CA ALA A 24 10.27 0.80 -11.53
C ALA A 24 8.88 0.33 -11.97
N LEU A 25 8.62 -0.98 -11.94
CA LEU A 25 7.30 -1.55 -12.23
C LEU A 25 6.26 -1.16 -11.19
N ILE A 26 6.61 -1.19 -9.91
CA ILE A 26 5.72 -0.77 -8.82
C ILE A 26 5.35 0.70 -8.97
N LYS A 27 6.34 1.58 -9.20
CA LYS A 27 6.09 3.01 -9.42
C LYS A 27 5.17 3.24 -10.62
N ALA A 28 5.47 2.61 -11.76
CA ALA A 28 4.66 2.71 -12.96
C ALA A 28 3.22 2.21 -12.75
N ALA A 29 3.07 1.12 -12.01
CA ALA A 29 1.74 0.59 -11.69
C ALA A 29 0.97 1.49 -10.71
N LEU A 30 1.61 2.10 -9.71
CA LEU A 30 0.98 3.09 -8.82
C LEU A 30 0.46 4.30 -9.61
N ASP A 31 1.24 4.81 -10.56
CA ASP A 31 0.82 5.91 -11.43
C ASP A 31 -0.40 5.51 -12.29
N LEU A 32 -0.43 4.27 -12.80
CA LEU A 32 -1.57 3.74 -13.57
C LEU A 32 -2.80 3.51 -12.69
N ILE A 33 -2.62 2.99 -11.48
CA ILE A 33 -3.71 2.81 -10.49
C ILE A 33 -4.34 4.17 -10.15
N SER A 34 -3.54 5.19 -9.93
CA SER A 34 -4.04 6.55 -9.66
C SER A 34 -4.88 7.13 -10.80
N GLN A 35 -4.57 6.76 -12.06
CA GLN A 35 -5.26 7.29 -13.24
C GLN A 35 -6.48 6.48 -13.66
N LYS A 36 -6.45 5.17 -13.49
CA LYS A 36 -7.38 4.22 -14.10
C LYS A 36 -8.00 3.22 -13.11
N GLY A 37 -7.59 3.28 -11.85
CA GLY A 37 -7.91 2.27 -10.85
C GLY A 37 -7.10 0.98 -11.02
N PRO A 38 -7.16 0.08 -10.01
CA PRO A 38 -6.37 -1.16 -10.01
C PRO A 38 -6.78 -2.15 -11.11
N ALA A 39 -8.01 -2.09 -11.62
CA ALA A 39 -8.48 -2.91 -12.73
C ALA A 39 -8.20 -2.30 -14.12
N GLY A 40 -7.84 -1.01 -14.18
CA GLY A 40 -7.87 -0.22 -15.41
C GLY A 40 -6.60 -0.28 -16.27
N PHE A 41 -5.61 -1.13 -15.98
CA PHE A 41 -4.38 -1.23 -16.77
C PHE A 41 -3.97 -2.67 -17.06
N THR A 42 -3.18 -2.85 -18.10
CA THR A 42 -2.60 -4.15 -18.48
C THR A 42 -1.15 -4.27 -18.01
N PHE A 43 -0.67 -5.50 -17.89
CA PHE A 43 0.73 -5.76 -17.53
C PHE A 43 1.73 -5.19 -18.55
N ALA A 44 1.35 -5.18 -19.83
CA ALA A 44 2.14 -4.55 -20.90
C ALA A 44 2.18 -3.01 -20.78
N GLU A 45 1.11 -2.36 -20.32
CA GLU A 45 1.11 -0.91 -20.05
C GLU A 45 2.03 -0.58 -18.87
N ALA A 46 2.05 -1.39 -17.81
CA ALA A 46 2.98 -1.21 -16.70
C ALA A 46 4.45 -1.36 -17.16
N ALA A 47 4.75 -2.35 -18.00
CA ALA A 47 6.08 -2.52 -18.59
C ALA A 47 6.50 -1.30 -19.43
N ARG A 48 5.60 -0.82 -20.30
CA ARG A 48 5.87 0.35 -21.15
C ARG A 48 6.07 1.61 -20.30
N ALA A 49 5.25 1.83 -19.28
CA ALA A 49 5.38 2.95 -18.37
C ALA A 49 6.68 2.89 -17.56
N ALA A 50 7.15 1.69 -17.21
CA ALA A 50 8.45 1.46 -16.58
C ALA A 50 9.65 1.58 -17.55
N GLY A 51 9.41 1.80 -18.86
CA GLY A 51 10.46 1.94 -19.87
C GLY A 51 11.15 0.62 -20.25
N VAL A 52 10.44 -0.52 -20.11
CA VAL A 52 11.01 -1.86 -20.39
C VAL A 52 10.18 -2.62 -21.43
N SER A 53 10.76 -3.72 -21.97
CA SER A 53 10.03 -4.59 -22.88
C SER A 53 8.87 -5.29 -22.19
N ALA A 54 7.83 -5.67 -22.94
CA ALA A 54 6.65 -6.37 -22.40
C ALA A 54 7.00 -7.71 -21.73
N ALA A 55 8.13 -8.32 -22.06
CA ALA A 55 8.59 -9.57 -21.46
C ALA A 55 9.38 -9.37 -20.15
N ALA A 56 9.90 -8.16 -19.89
CA ALA A 56 10.77 -7.92 -18.74
C ALA A 56 10.06 -8.12 -17.37
N PRO A 57 8.78 -7.73 -17.17
CA PRO A 57 8.08 -7.91 -15.91
C PRO A 57 7.97 -9.37 -15.47
N TYR A 58 7.88 -10.32 -16.41
CA TYR A 58 7.73 -11.74 -16.11
C TYR A 58 8.92 -12.36 -15.36
N ARG A 59 10.03 -11.62 -15.25
CA ARG A 59 11.17 -12.00 -14.39
C ARG A 59 10.91 -11.80 -12.91
N HIS A 60 9.94 -10.96 -12.55
CA HIS A 60 9.63 -10.56 -11.17
C HIS A 60 8.22 -10.96 -10.74
N TYR A 61 7.27 -10.94 -11.67
CA TYR A 61 5.87 -11.23 -11.41
C TYR A 61 5.34 -12.16 -12.48
N ARG A 62 4.63 -13.21 -12.08
CA ARG A 62 3.99 -14.16 -13.02
C ARG A 62 2.93 -13.50 -13.90
N ASP A 63 2.23 -12.50 -13.36
CA ASP A 63 1.13 -11.81 -14.00
C ASP A 63 0.90 -10.42 -13.34
N ARG A 64 -0.08 -9.67 -13.86
CA ARG A 64 -0.50 -8.38 -13.34
C ARG A 64 -1.00 -8.46 -11.88
N ASP A 65 -1.74 -9.49 -11.54
CA ASP A 65 -2.33 -9.63 -10.21
C ASP A 65 -1.25 -9.86 -9.15
N ALA A 66 -0.18 -10.56 -9.49
CA ALA A 66 0.99 -10.68 -8.62
C ALA A 66 1.70 -9.33 -8.38
N LEU A 67 1.75 -8.45 -9.38
CA LEU A 67 2.26 -7.08 -9.21
C LEU A 67 1.33 -6.25 -8.30
N ILE A 68 0.02 -6.33 -8.52
CA ILE A 68 -0.95 -5.61 -7.68
C ILE A 68 -0.93 -6.15 -6.23
N ALA A 69 -0.77 -7.45 -6.04
CA ALA A 69 -0.67 -8.06 -4.71
C ALA A 69 0.58 -7.56 -3.95
N ASP A 70 1.73 -7.39 -4.62
CA ASP A 70 2.93 -6.81 -4.01
C ASP A 70 2.69 -5.34 -3.62
N ILE A 71 2.02 -4.57 -4.48
CA ILE A 71 1.64 -3.17 -4.20
C ILE A 71 0.69 -3.11 -3.00
N ALA A 72 -0.37 -3.90 -3.00
CA ALA A 72 -1.35 -3.94 -1.92
C ALA A 72 -0.72 -4.36 -0.58
N LYS A 73 0.18 -5.36 -0.59
CA LYS A 73 0.94 -5.78 0.59
C LYS A 73 1.76 -4.63 1.16
N ARG A 74 2.52 -3.92 0.32
CA ARG A 74 3.29 -2.72 0.72
C ARG A 74 2.37 -1.62 1.25
N GLY A 75 1.20 -1.46 0.66
CA GLY A 75 0.16 -0.55 1.15
C GLY A 75 -0.28 -0.89 2.56
N TYR A 76 -0.61 -2.17 2.83
CA TYR A 76 -0.96 -2.63 4.18
C TYR A 76 0.17 -2.46 5.18
N GLU A 77 1.42 -2.75 4.80
CA GLU A 77 2.60 -2.56 5.67
C GLU A 77 2.80 -1.08 6.02
N ALA A 78 2.69 -0.18 5.05
CA ALA A 78 2.79 1.26 5.28
C ALA A 78 1.62 1.78 6.13
N PHE A 79 0.41 1.26 5.89
CA PHE A 79 -0.79 1.58 6.65
C PHE A 79 -0.68 1.12 8.10
N GLU A 80 -0.26 -0.12 8.34
CA GLU A 80 0.02 -0.69 9.67
C GLU A 80 0.97 0.23 10.46
N GLN A 81 2.09 0.63 9.85
CA GLN A 81 3.06 1.53 10.49
C GLN A 81 2.47 2.92 10.83
N ALA A 82 1.62 3.46 9.95
CA ALA A 82 0.94 4.72 10.21
C ALA A 82 -0.03 4.60 11.40
N LEU A 83 -0.77 3.49 11.49
CA LEU A 83 -1.68 3.22 12.59
C LEU A 83 -0.94 2.98 13.91
N ILE A 84 0.13 2.16 13.91
CA ILE A 84 0.97 1.91 15.10
C ILE A 84 1.53 3.22 15.65
N LYS A 85 2.08 4.06 14.76
CA LYS A 85 2.63 5.37 15.15
C LYS A 85 1.57 6.28 15.78
N ALA A 86 0.36 6.29 15.23
CA ALA A 86 -0.73 7.13 15.72
C ALA A 86 -1.30 6.62 17.04
N TRP A 87 -1.45 5.30 17.17
CA TRP A 87 -1.91 4.65 18.38
C TRP A 87 -0.94 4.84 19.55
N ASN A 88 0.37 4.75 19.29
CA ASN A 88 1.44 4.98 20.27
C ASN A 88 1.21 4.26 21.62
N GLY A 89 0.64 3.04 21.60
CA GLY A 89 0.32 2.28 22.80
C GLY A 89 -0.69 2.95 23.72
N GLY A 90 -1.63 3.73 23.19
CA GLY A 90 -2.66 4.44 23.96
C GLY A 90 -2.17 5.69 24.69
N LYS A 91 -1.05 6.30 24.27
CA LYS A 91 -0.47 7.50 24.91
C LYS A 91 -0.82 8.78 24.13
N PRO A 92 -0.97 9.95 24.83
CA PRO A 92 -0.85 10.16 26.27
C PRO A 92 -2.01 9.57 27.09
N ASP A 93 -3.15 9.37 26.50
CA ASP A 93 -4.33 8.69 27.02
C ASP A 93 -5.07 7.93 25.90
N VAL A 94 -5.86 6.93 26.27
CA VAL A 94 -6.51 6.03 25.31
C VAL A 94 -7.43 6.77 24.33
N GLN A 95 -8.18 7.77 24.83
CA GLN A 95 -9.13 8.51 23.98
C GLN A 95 -8.40 9.35 22.92
N SER A 96 -7.39 10.12 23.33
CA SER A 96 -6.60 10.95 22.42
C SER A 96 -5.85 10.09 21.38
N ALA A 97 -5.30 8.94 21.80
CA ALA A 97 -4.62 8.00 20.91
C ALA A 97 -5.60 7.35 19.91
N PHE A 98 -6.80 7.00 20.37
CA PHE A 98 -7.85 6.45 19.52
C PHE A 98 -8.30 7.45 18.45
N ASP A 99 -8.50 8.72 18.82
CA ASP A 99 -8.80 9.80 17.88
C ASP A 99 -7.66 10.02 16.86
N ALA A 100 -6.39 9.94 17.31
CA ALA A 100 -5.23 10.03 16.44
C ALA A 100 -5.18 8.87 15.43
N LEU A 101 -5.54 7.65 15.86
CA LEU A 101 -5.62 6.47 15.00
C LEU A 101 -6.69 6.65 13.90
N GLY A 102 -7.87 7.16 14.22
CA GLY A 102 -8.93 7.47 13.25
C GLY A 102 -8.47 8.51 12.22
N ARG A 103 -7.81 9.59 12.68
CA ARG A 103 -7.24 10.60 11.78
C ARG A 103 -6.14 10.02 10.88
N ALA A 104 -5.30 9.12 11.39
CA ALA A 104 -4.25 8.47 10.62
C ALA A 104 -4.81 7.58 9.51
N TYR A 105 -5.92 6.88 9.75
CA TYR A 105 -6.65 6.12 8.75
C TYR A 105 -7.04 7.00 7.56
N LEU A 106 -7.81 8.07 7.81
CA LEU A 106 -8.29 8.97 6.75
C LEU A 106 -7.14 9.72 6.07
N ALA A 107 -6.11 10.11 6.82
CA ALA A 107 -4.92 10.75 6.27
C ALA A 107 -4.13 9.83 5.33
N PHE A 108 -4.07 8.52 5.62
CA PHE A 108 -3.44 7.53 4.75
C PHE A 108 -4.20 7.39 3.42
N ALA A 109 -5.52 7.19 3.47
CA ALA A 109 -6.35 7.09 2.27
C ALA A 109 -6.17 8.31 1.35
N LYS A 110 -6.15 9.51 1.94
CA LYS A 110 -5.96 10.77 1.19
C LYS A 110 -4.56 10.95 0.62
N ARG A 111 -3.51 10.53 1.35
CA ARG A 111 -2.11 10.73 0.95
C ARG A 111 -1.63 9.65 -0.01
N GLU A 112 -2.10 8.43 0.15
CA GLU A 112 -1.66 7.23 -0.57
C GLU A 112 -2.82 6.56 -1.34
N PRO A 113 -3.58 7.31 -2.19
CA PRO A 113 -4.82 6.80 -2.79
C PRO A 113 -4.57 5.59 -3.70
N ALA A 114 -3.43 5.50 -4.38
CA ALA A 114 -3.10 4.36 -5.24
C ALA A 114 -2.85 3.08 -4.42
N TYR A 115 -2.16 3.20 -3.29
CA TYR A 115 -2.01 2.08 -2.36
C TYR A 115 -3.36 1.68 -1.77
N PHE A 116 -4.17 2.66 -1.35
CA PHE A 116 -5.50 2.41 -0.78
C PHE A 116 -6.41 1.67 -1.78
N ALA A 117 -6.45 2.11 -3.03
CA ALA A 117 -7.19 1.43 -4.10
C ALA A 117 -6.65 0.00 -4.36
N ALA A 118 -5.33 -0.20 -4.38
CA ALA A 118 -4.75 -1.54 -4.53
C ALA A 118 -5.14 -2.48 -3.37
N MET A 119 -5.17 -1.96 -2.14
CA MET A 119 -5.54 -2.73 -0.93
C MET A 119 -7.01 -3.17 -0.95
N PHE A 120 -7.94 -2.29 -1.33
CA PHE A 120 -9.35 -2.48 -1.07
C PHE A 120 -10.24 -2.63 -2.33
N GLU A 121 -9.77 -2.18 -3.50
CA GLU A 121 -10.55 -2.17 -4.73
C GLU A 121 -10.00 -3.11 -5.81
N SER A 122 -8.88 -3.81 -5.54
CA SER A 122 -8.24 -4.69 -6.52
C SER A 122 -9.02 -5.96 -6.83
N GLY A 123 -9.92 -6.38 -5.94
CA GLY A 123 -10.66 -7.63 -6.06
C GLY A 123 -9.81 -8.90 -5.91
N LEU A 124 -8.57 -8.79 -5.41
CA LEU A 124 -7.67 -9.93 -5.23
C LEU A 124 -8.17 -10.86 -4.12
N SER A 125 -8.09 -12.17 -4.39
CA SER A 125 -8.45 -13.19 -3.41
C SER A 125 -7.33 -13.44 -2.41
N PHE A 126 -7.62 -13.34 -1.12
CA PHE A 126 -6.69 -13.71 -0.06
C PHE A 126 -6.29 -15.20 -0.09
N ALA A 127 -7.14 -16.08 -0.63
CA ALA A 127 -6.80 -17.48 -0.81
C ALA A 127 -5.67 -17.67 -1.84
N THR A 128 -5.59 -16.79 -2.84
CA THR A 128 -4.53 -16.81 -3.87
C THR A 128 -3.26 -16.11 -3.39
N PHE A 129 -3.39 -15.14 -2.48
CA PHE A 129 -2.29 -14.32 -1.97
C PHE A 129 -2.31 -14.31 -0.42
N PRO A 130 -1.83 -15.39 0.24
CA PRO A 130 -1.85 -15.50 1.70
C PRO A 130 -1.03 -14.39 2.40
N ASP A 131 0.12 -14.01 1.85
CA ASP A 131 0.93 -12.91 2.38
C ASP A 131 0.18 -11.57 2.43
N LEU A 132 -0.74 -11.34 1.48
CA LEU A 132 -1.59 -10.14 1.44
C LEU A 132 -2.60 -10.19 2.59
N LYS A 133 -3.18 -11.36 2.84
CA LYS A 133 -4.08 -11.58 3.99
C LYS A 133 -3.37 -11.29 5.29
N ASP A 134 -2.18 -11.84 5.48
CA ASP A 134 -1.38 -11.66 6.70
C ASP A 134 -1.06 -10.17 6.95
N ALA A 135 -0.72 -9.42 5.91
CA ALA A 135 -0.48 -7.99 6.02
C ALA A 135 -1.76 -7.22 6.40
N GLY A 136 -2.91 -7.56 5.80
CA GLY A 136 -4.21 -7.00 6.15
C GLY A 136 -4.62 -7.29 7.59
N ASP A 137 -4.43 -8.53 8.04
CA ASP A 137 -4.75 -8.95 9.41
C ASP A 137 -3.90 -8.19 10.45
N ARG A 138 -2.60 -7.97 10.17
CA ARG A 138 -1.74 -7.15 11.05
C ARG A 138 -2.23 -5.71 11.15
N ALA A 139 -2.54 -5.08 10.02
CA ALA A 139 -3.06 -3.71 10.01
C ALA A 139 -4.38 -3.59 10.79
N PHE A 140 -5.29 -4.55 10.63
CA PHE A 140 -6.55 -4.60 11.37
C PHE A 140 -6.34 -4.86 12.87
N SER A 141 -5.30 -5.62 13.26
CA SER A 141 -5.02 -5.91 14.67
C SER A 141 -4.72 -4.67 15.48
N VAL A 142 -4.10 -3.65 14.89
CA VAL A 142 -3.84 -2.35 15.56
C VAL A 142 -5.14 -1.69 15.99
N LEU A 143 -6.15 -1.64 15.11
CA LEU A 143 -7.46 -1.11 15.46
C LEU A 143 -8.14 -1.96 16.53
N ARG A 144 -8.04 -3.28 16.44
CA ARG A 144 -8.64 -4.20 17.42
C ARG A 144 -8.01 -4.03 18.81
N GLU A 145 -6.70 -3.84 18.90
CA GLU A 145 -6.00 -3.52 20.16
C GLU A 145 -6.47 -2.19 20.74
N ALA A 146 -6.58 -1.16 19.91
CA ALA A 146 -7.08 0.14 20.33
C ALA A 146 -8.53 0.07 20.83
N CYS A 147 -9.40 -0.71 20.15
CA CYS A 147 -10.76 -0.97 20.59
C CYS A 147 -10.81 -1.70 21.92
N ALA A 148 -9.92 -2.67 22.16
CA ALA A 148 -9.82 -3.38 23.42
C ALA A 148 -9.47 -2.43 24.58
N ALA A 149 -8.42 -1.61 24.39
CA ALA A 149 -8.03 -0.62 25.38
C ALA A 149 -9.13 0.41 25.68
N LEU A 150 -9.85 0.85 24.64
CA LEU A 150 -10.98 1.79 24.81
C LEU A 150 -12.14 1.12 25.55
N ALA A 151 -12.46 -0.14 25.25
CA ALA A 151 -13.51 -0.89 25.96
C ALA A 151 -13.20 -1.08 27.46
N GLU A 152 -11.93 -1.23 27.83
CA GLU A 152 -11.48 -1.35 29.23
C GLU A 152 -11.74 -0.09 30.05
N THR A 153 -11.86 1.10 29.42
CA THR A 153 -12.23 2.35 30.12
C THR A 153 -13.70 2.37 30.55
N LEU A 154 -14.54 1.44 30.04
CA LEU A 154 -15.95 1.34 30.36
C LEU A 154 -16.19 0.36 31.52
N PRO A 155 -17.27 0.56 32.32
CA PRO A 155 -17.71 -0.43 33.30
C PRO A 155 -17.92 -1.80 32.65
N GLU A 156 -17.58 -2.88 33.34
CA GLU A 156 -17.58 -4.25 32.81
C GLU A 156 -18.90 -4.64 32.11
N GLY A 157 -20.04 -4.35 32.69
CA GLY A 157 -21.37 -4.62 32.12
C GLY A 157 -21.76 -3.75 30.91
N LYS A 158 -20.93 -2.76 30.53
CA LYS A 158 -21.17 -1.86 29.38
C LYS A 158 -20.14 -2.02 28.27
N ARG A 159 -19.20 -2.96 28.39
CA ARG A 159 -18.16 -3.21 27.40
C ARG A 159 -18.73 -3.87 26.15
N PRO A 160 -18.61 -3.26 24.96
CA PRO A 160 -19.05 -3.92 23.74
C PRO A 160 -18.10 -5.07 23.37
N PRO A 161 -18.55 -6.06 22.58
CA PRO A 161 -17.65 -7.06 21.99
C PRO A 161 -16.61 -6.37 21.11
N VAL A 162 -15.33 -6.50 21.45
CA VAL A 162 -14.19 -5.78 20.82
C VAL A 162 -14.16 -5.95 19.30
N LEU A 163 -14.37 -7.18 18.80
CA LEU A 163 -14.37 -7.45 17.37
C LEU A 163 -15.48 -6.70 16.65
N MET A 164 -16.68 -6.68 17.21
CA MET A 164 -17.83 -5.94 16.63
C MET A 164 -17.58 -4.44 16.61
N MET A 165 -17.00 -3.91 17.69
CA MET A 165 -16.60 -2.50 17.77
C MET A 165 -15.56 -2.17 16.69
N ALA A 166 -14.52 -2.99 16.55
CA ALA A 166 -13.48 -2.79 15.54
C ALA A 166 -14.05 -2.85 14.12
N LEU A 167 -14.93 -3.81 13.82
CA LEU A 167 -15.56 -3.93 12.50
C LEU A 167 -16.46 -2.72 12.17
N HIS A 168 -17.25 -2.23 13.13
CA HIS A 168 -18.10 -1.04 12.92
C HIS A 168 -17.24 0.20 12.64
N ILE A 169 -16.18 0.41 13.43
CA ILE A 169 -15.30 1.56 13.25
C ILE A 169 -14.54 1.46 11.92
N TRP A 170 -14.05 0.27 11.58
CA TRP A 170 -13.43 0.00 10.29
C TRP A 170 -14.36 0.35 9.13
N SER A 171 -15.60 -0.19 9.15
CA SER A 171 -16.59 0.04 8.09
C SER A 171 -16.95 1.52 7.95
N LEU A 172 -17.11 2.23 9.07
CA LEU A 172 -17.41 3.66 9.06
C LEU A 172 -16.23 4.47 8.49
N SER A 173 -15.01 4.20 8.96
CA SER A 173 -13.81 4.89 8.48
C SER A 173 -13.57 4.63 6.99
N HIS A 174 -13.82 3.40 6.54
CA HIS A 174 -13.69 3.00 5.14
C HIS A 174 -14.75 3.68 4.25
N GLY A 175 -15.97 3.83 4.76
CA GLY A 175 -17.04 4.54 4.02
C GLY A 175 -16.85 6.05 3.91
N ILE A 176 -15.95 6.64 4.71
CA ILE A 176 -15.60 8.07 4.69
C ILE A 176 -14.35 8.31 3.82
N ALA A 177 -13.45 7.32 3.74
CA ALA A 177 -12.16 7.43 3.06
C ALA A 177 -12.30 7.45 1.54
#